data_1e05154f93977bd6a94d7ad3311253c9
#
_entry.id   1e05154f93977bd6a94d7ad3311253c9
#
_cell.length_a   1.000
_cell.length_b   1.000
_cell.length_c   1.000
_cell.angle_alpha   90.00
_cell.angle_beta   90.00
_cell.angle_gamma   90.00
#
_symmetry.space_group_name_H-M   'P 1'
#
loop_
_entity.id
_entity.type
_entity.pdbx_description
1 polymer ?
#
loop_
_entity_poly.entity_id
_entity_poly.type
_entity_poly.pdbx_seq_one_letter_code
_entity_poly.pdbx_strand_id
1 'polypeptide(L)'
;MSNFESAFDAKFSLFQVKQKKSDKAPDKTGTIELELSEAMKLAEYLTAHPGEEGYGGKTVIKLAISAWDRCSTTGTEYTSGTVWAKKLEAGVNDFPVF
;
A
#
# COMPACT_ATOMS: atom_id res chain seq x y z
N MET A 1 10.11 11.17 16.51
CA MET A 1 8.91 11.20 15.69
C MET A 1 9.24 11.75 14.31
N SER A 2 8.72 11.12 13.30
CA SER A 2 9.00 11.52 11.93
C SER A 2 8.26 12.80 11.57
N ASN A 3 8.90 13.69 10.83
CA ASN A 3 8.24 14.87 10.26
C ASN A 3 7.52 14.55 8.96
N PHE A 4 7.45 13.27 8.65
CA PHE A 4 6.84 12.80 7.44
C PHE A 4 5.31 12.88 7.53
N GLU A 5 4.69 13.49 6.53
CA GLU A 5 3.24 13.53 6.40
C GLU A 5 2.81 12.64 5.25
N SER A 6 1.86 11.77 5.50
CA SER A 6 1.31 10.91 4.48
C SER A 6 0.18 11.63 3.73
N ALA A 7 0.12 11.42 2.41
CA ALA A 7 -0.95 11.97 1.59
C ALA A 7 -2.29 11.26 1.88
N PHE A 8 -2.23 10.00 2.28
CA PHE A 8 -3.39 9.21 2.64
C PHE A 8 -2.92 8.03 3.47
N ASP A 9 -3.84 7.38 4.16
CA ASP A 9 -3.54 6.17 4.91
C ASP A 9 -4.59 5.11 4.59
N ALA A 10 -4.11 3.92 4.26
CA ALA A 10 -4.96 2.77 4.04
C ALA A 10 -4.40 1.61 4.84
N LYS A 11 -5.24 0.63 5.11
CA LYS A 11 -4.83 -0.59 5.81
C LYS A 11 -5.09 -1.77 4.91
N PHE A 12 -4.28 -2.81 5.09
CA PHE A 12 -4.50 -4.04 4.34
C PHE A 12 -4.29 -5.25 5.23
N SER A 13 -4.88 -6.36 4.81
CA SER A 13 -4.68 -7.66 5.44
C SER A 13 -4.54 -8.69 4.35
N LEU A 14 -3.58 -9.60 4.52
CA LEU A 14 -3.35 -10.71 3.60
C LEU A 14 -3.42 -12.00 4.38
N PHE A 15 -4.16 -12.96 3.85
CA PHE A 15 -4.31 -14.28 4.45
C PHE A 15 -3.80 -15.34 3.50
N GLN A 16 -3.17 -16.35 4.04
CA GLN A 16 -2.67 -17.45 3.23
C GLN A 16 -3.83 -18.28 2.69
N VAL A 17 -3.75 -18.61 1.41
CA VAL A 17 -4.72 -19.49 0.76
C VAL A 17 -4.36 -20.92 1.13
N LYS A 18 -5.21 -21.57 1.92
CA LYS A 18 -4.93 -22.92 2.42
C LYS A 18 -5.09 -24.00 1.37
N GLN A 19 -6.03 -23.82 0.46
CA GLN A 19 -6.28 -24.79 -0.61
C GLN A 19 -6.31 -24.06 -1.95
N LYS A 20 -5.20 -24.16 -2.66
CA LYS A 20 -5.12 -23.55 -3.98
C LYS A 20 -5.81 -24.45 -4.99
N LYS A 21 -6.62 -23.86 -5.85
CA LYS A 21 -7.32 -24.61 -6.89
C LYS A 21 -6.39 -25.03 -8.02
N SER A 22 -5.26 -24.36 -8.18
CA SER A 22 -4.27 -24.68 -9.18
C SER A 22 -2.94 -24.10 -8.76
N ASP A 23 -1.86 -24.52 -9.44
CA ASP A 23 -0.52 -23.98 -9.16
C ASP A 23 -0.42 -22.49 -9.47
N LYS A 24 -1.33 -21.97 -10.29
CA LYS A 24 -1.34 -20.56 -10.67
C LYS A 24 -2.19 -19.71 -9.71
N ALA A 25 -2.89 -20.33 -8.78
CA ALA A 25 -3.67 -19.59 -7.80
C ALA A 25 -2.75 -18.83 -6.86
N PRO A 26 -3.19 -17.70 -6.33
CA PRO A 26 -2.34 -16.91 -5.44
C PRO A 26 -2.07 -17.63 -4.13
N ASP A 27 -0.91 -17.38 -3.54
CA ASP A 27 -0.57 -17.93 -2.24
C ASP A 27 -1.27 -17.17 -1.11
N LYS A 28 -1.53 -15.90 -1.33
CA LYS A 28 -2.17 -15.04 -0.33
C LYS A 28 -3.19 -14.15 -1.00
N THR A 29 -4.27 -13.91 -0.32
CA THR A 29 -5.30 -12.96 -0.77
C THR A 29 -5.72 -12.09 0.40
N GLY A 30 -6.25 -10.93 0.09
CA GLY A 30 -6.70 -10.03 1.13
C GLY A 30 -7.41 -8.82 0.58
N THR A 31 -7.54 -7.82 1.43
CA THR A 31 -8.23 -6.60 1.06
C THR A 31 -7.44 -5.39 1.52
N ILE A 32 -7.64 -4.28 0.81
CA ILE A 32 -7.16 -2.97 1.21
C ILE A 32 -8.39 -2.18 1.62
N GLU A 33 -8.37 -1.61 2.81
CA GLU A 33 -9.48 -0.81 3.32
C GLU A 33 -9.07 0.65 3.40
N LEU A 34 -9.94 1.50 2.90
CA LEU A 34 -9.78 2.95 2.94
C LEU A 34 -11.05 3.55 3.53
N GLU A 35 -10.88 4.40 4.54
CA GLU A 35 -12.00 5.23 4.93
C GLU A 35 -12.35 6.18 3.78
N LEU A 36 -13.60 6.54 3.67
CA LEU A 36 -14.04 7.39 2.57
C LEU A 36 -13.22 8.69 2.48
N SER A 37 -12.91 9.29 3.60
CA SER A 37 -12.10 10.50 3.64
C SER A 37 -10.68 10.24 3.12
N GLU A 38 -10.11 9.10 3.44
CA GLU A 38 -8.78 8.73 2.96
C GLU A 38 -8.80 8.40 1.47
N ALA A 39 -9.89 7.80 1.00
CA ALA A 39 -10.06 7.53 -0.42
C ALA A 39 -10.06 8.82 -1.24
N MET A 40 -10.68 9.86 -0.72
CA MET A 40 -10.69 11.16 -1.37
C MET A 40 -9.29 11.78 -1.41
N LYS A 41 -8.53 11.64 -0.33
CA LYS A 41 -7.14 12.09 -0.30
C LYS A 41 -6.29 11.34 -1.31
N LEU A 42 -6.51 10.04 -1.43
CA LEU A 42 -5.80 9.23 -2.42
C LEU A 42 -6.13 9.69 -3.84
N ALA A 43 -7.39 9.96 -4.12
CA ALA A 43 -7.80 10.45 -5.44
C ALA A 43 -7.11 11.76 -5.77
N GLU A 44 -7.05 12.68 -4.82
CA GLU A 44 -6.33 13.94 -4.99
C GLU A 44 -4.85 13.70 -5.28
N TYR A 45 -4.24 12.82 -4.51
CA TYR A 45 -2.83 12.48 -4.70
C TYR A 45 -2.57 11.92 -6.09
N LEU A 46 -3.40 10.98 -6.52
CA LEU A 46 -3.23 10.34 -7.82
C LEU A 46 -3.41 11.32 -8.98
N THR A 47 -4.34 12.25 -8.86
CA THR A 47 -4.58 13.23 -9.92
C THR A 47 -3.52 14.33 -9.97
N ALA A 48 -2.92 14.64 -8.83
CA ALA A 48 -1.89 15.67 -8.74
C ALA A 48 -0.49 15.15 -9.04
N HIS A 49 -0.27 13.85 -8.95
CA HIS A 49 1.05 13.25 -9.12
C HIS A 49 1.47 13.26 -10.59
N PRO A 50 2.65 13.79 -10.91
CA PRO A 50 3.11 13.82 -12.31
C PRO A 50 3.55 12.46 -12.84
N GLY A 51 3.70 11.47 -11.95
CA GLY A 51 4.22 10.17 -12.33
C GLY A 51 5.74 10.12 -12.26
N GLU A 52 6.26 8.93 -12.28
CA GLU A 52 7.70 8.70 -12.30
C GLU A 52 8.00 7.50 -13.17
N GLU A 53 9.25 7.34 -13.55
CA GLU A 53 9.63 6.23 -14.40
C GLU A 53 9.58 4.93 -13.62
N GLY A 54 8.83 3.98 -14.13
CA GLY A 54 8.69 2.67 -13.54
C GLY A 54 9.33 1.60 -14.37
N TYR A 55 9.02 0.36 -14.01
CA TYR A 55 9.53 -0.80 -14.72
C TYR A 55 9.09 -0.79 -16.18
N GLY A 56 10.03 -1.07 -17.07
CA GLY A 56 9.73 -1.09 -18.49
C GLY A 56 9.59 0.27 -19.15
N GLY A 57 10.04 1.33 -18.48
CA GLY A 57 9.98 2.69 -19.01
C GLY A 57 8.60 3.33 -18.98
N LYS A 58 7.65 2.72 -18.29
CA LYS A 58 6.30 3.26 -18.17
C LYS A 58 6.22 4.28 -17.06
N THR A 59 5.39 5.30 -17.26
CA THR A 59 5.13 6.29 -16.21
C THR A 59 4.19 5.69 -15.18
N VAL A 60 4.59 5.72 -13.91
CA VAL A 60 3.84 5.10 -12.82
C VAL A 60 3.75 6.04 -11.63
N ILE A 61 2.84 5.73 -10.72
CA ILE A 61 2.75 6.34 -9.41
C ILE A 61 3.01 5.23 -8.42
N LYS A 62 3.97 5.42 -7.54
CA LYS A 62 4.32 4.42 -6.54
C LYS A 62 3.73 4.76 -5.20
N LEU A 63 3.16 3.77 -4.55
CA LEU A 63 2.67 3.89 -3.19
C LEU A 63 3.56 3.02 -2.31
N ALA A 64 3.84 3.49 -1.11
CA ALA A 64 4.65 2.74 -0.17
C ALA A 64 3.79 1.75 0.61
N ILE A 65 4.38 0.66 1.03
CA ILE A 65 3.68 -0.36 1.80
C ILE A 65 4.59 -0.82 2.92
N SER A 66 4.01 -0.96 4.10
CA SER A 66 4.71 -1.51 5.26
C SER A 66 3.85 -2.63 5.81
N ALA A 67 4.47 -3.74 6.16
CA ALA A 67 3.72 -4.92 6.54
C ALA A 67 4.37 -5.62 7.73
N TRP A 68 3.54 -6.25 8.53
CA TRP A 68 3.97 -7.00 9.70
C TRP A 68 3.28 -8.35 9.70
N ASP A 69 4.03 -9.37 10.07
CA ASP A 69 3.46 -10.70 10.28
C ASP A 69 2.71 -10.72 11.60
N ARG A 70 1.50 -11.26 11.58
CA ARG A 70 0.62 -11.29 12.74
C ARG A 70 0.11 -12.70 12.97
N CYS A 71 -0.33 -12.97 14.19
CA CYS A 71 -1.00 -14.21 14.53
C CYS A 71 -2.25 -13.87 15.34
N SER A 72 -3.40 -14.38 14.89
CA SER A 72 -4.65 -14.14 15.59
C SER A 72 -4.72 -14.99 16.86
N THR A 73 -5.67 -14.66 17.74
CA THR A 73 -5.88 -15.42 18.96
C THR A 73 -6.30 -16.86 18.69
N THR A 74 -6.82 -17.14 17.49
CA THR A 74 -7.21 -18.48 17.08
C THR A 74 -6.08 -19.23 16.36
N GLY A 75 -4.89 -18.63 16.29
CA GLY A 75 -3.73 -19.27 15.69
C GLY A 75 -3.59 -19.07 14.18
N THR A 76 -4.41 -18.23 13.58
CA THR A 76 -4.30 -17.94 12.15
C THR A 76 -3.18 -16.93 11.90
N GLU A 77 -2.23 -17.31 11.06
CA GLU A 77 -1.15 -16.41 10.66
C GLU A 77 -1.61 -15.56 9.48
N TYR A 78 -1.34 -14.29 9.55
CA TYR A 78 -1.69 -13.37 8.48
C TYR A 78 -0.69 -12.21 8.45
N THR A 79 -0.73 -11.44 7.39
CA THR A 79 0.11 -10.25 7.25
C THR A 79 -0.82 -9.04 7.18
N SER A 80 -0.52 -8.02 7.96
CA SER A 80 -1.28 -6.79 7.91
C SER A 80 -0.35 -5.61 7.87
N GLY A 81 -0.86 -4.47 7.43
CA GLY A 81 -0.02 -3.30 7.37
C GLY A 81 -0.75 -2.09 6.82
N THR A 82 0.03 -1.18 6.28
CA THR A 82 -0.47 0.08 5.77
C THR A 82 0.02 0.32 4.35
N VAL A 83 -0.79 1.03 3.59
CA VAL A 83 -0.41 1.56 2.28
C VAL A 83 -0.46 3.09 2.42
N TRP A 84 0.59 3.74 1.99
CA TRP A 84 0.71 5.18 2.21
C TRP A 84 1.59 5.81 1.13
N ALA A 85 1.62 7.12 1.09
CA ALA A 85 2.50 7.85 0.19
C ALA A 85 2.87 9.17 0.85
N LYS A 86 4.09 9.64 0.59
CA LYS A 86 4.52 10.93 1.08
C LYS A 86 3.72 12.02 0.37
N LYS A 87 3.26 13.00 1.14
CA LYS A 87 2.53 14.13 0.59
C LYS A 87 3.38 14.85 -0.45
N LEU A 88 2.76 15.21 -1.57
CA LEU A 88 3.46 15.90 -2.63
C LEU A 88 3.86 17.31 -2.19
N GLU A 89 5.10 17.68 -2.49
CA GLU A 89 5.60 19.01 -2.28
C GLU A 89 6.04 19.56 -3.63
N ALA A 90 5.90 20.86 -3.80
CA ALA A 90 6.29 21.49 -5.04
C ALA A 90 7.78 21.28 -5.31
N GLY A 91 8.09 20.62 -6.41
CA GLY A 91 9.46 20.42 -6.85
C GLY A 91 10.25 19.33 -6.14
N VAL A 92 9.62 18.57 -5.26
CA VAL A 92 10.30 17.49 -4.53
C VAL A 92 9.49 16.22 -4.62
N ASN A 93 10.09 15.17 -5.13
CA ASN A 93 9.48 13.85 -5.26
C ASN A 93 10.32 12.81 -4.54
N ASP A 94 10.63 13.06 -3.29
CA ASP A 94 11.42 12.12 -2.52
C ASP A 94 10.53 11.20 -1.72
N PHE A 95 10.65 9.90 -1.97
CA PHE A 95 10.04 8.91 -1.11
C PHE A 95 11.04 8.54 -0.02
N PRO A 96 10.56 8.31 1.20
CA PRO A 96 11.46 7.87 2.26
C PRO A 96 12.07 6.52 1.92
N VAL A 97 13.30 6.32 2.36
CA VAL A 97 14.01 5.05 2.20
C VAL A 97 13.80 4.23 3.45
N PHE A 98 13.44 3.00 3.28
CA PHE A 98 13.21 2.08 4.40
C PHE A 98 14.42 1.22 4.68
#